data_5759e2f888d131f3238a1841ee4408d1
#
_entry.id   5759e2f888d131f3238a1841ee4408d1
#
_cell.length_a   1.000
_cell.length_b   1.000
_cell.length_c   1.000
_cell.angle_alpha   90.00
_cell.angle_beta   90.00
_cell.angle_gamma   90.00
#
_symmetry.space_group_name_H-M   'P 1'
#
loop_
_entity.id
_entity.type
_entity.pdbx_description
1 polymer ?
#
loop_
_entity_poly.entity_id
_entity_poly.type
_entity_poly.pdbx_seq_one_letter_code
_entity_poly.pdbx_strand_id
1 'polypeptide(L)'
;MAAQLSLDGLSVRRGEVWWVDFDVVDDGEMRRMRPAVVVTADALNMARRTVVVVPLATGPQPRPPIVVATPSAGERRVAVCDQARAVDKSRLTRAAGTLSSADLRAVEEGLRRILEL
;
A
#
# COMPACT_ATOMS: atom_id res chain seq x y z
N MET A 1 6.28 -15.22 18.36
CA MET A 1 6.98 -15.90 17.81
C MET A 1 7.90 -15.39 16.83
N ALA A 2 9.01 -15.78 16.87
CA ALA A 2 9.98 -15.33 15.92
C ALA A 2 9.59 -15.63 14.54
N ALA A 3 8.83 -16.63 14.40
CA ALA A 3 8.49 -17.05 13.06
C ALA A 3 7.72 -16.05 12.32
N GLN A 4 7.09 -15.14 12.96
CA GLN A 4 6.36 -14.26 12.23
C GLN A 4 7.11 -13.14 11.82
N LEU A 5 8.28 -12.96 12.20
CA LEU A 5 9.10 -11.91 11.69
C LEU A 5 9.59 -12.32 10.36
N SER A 6 9.45 -11.51 9.40
CA SER A 6 9.95 -11.82 8.10
C SER A 6 11.46 -11.78 8.13
N LEU A 7 12.08 -12.06 7.02
CA LEU A 7 13.51 -12.12 6.92
C LEU A 7 14.17 -10.88 7.39
N ASP A 8 13.52 -9.76 7.25
CA ASP A 8 14.09 -8.51 7.63
C ASP A 8 13.51 -8.01 8.93
N GLY A 9 12.82 -8.84 9.69
CA GLY A 9 12.29 -8.44 10.97
C GLY A 9 10.98 -7.70 10.92
N LEU A 10 10.38 -7.55 9.76
CA LEU A 10 9.14 -6.83 9.66
C LEU A 10 7.95 -7.76 9.70
N SER A 11 6.90 -7.32 10.38
CA SER A 11 5.65 -8.03 10.40
C SER A 11 4.64 -7.16 9.68
N VAL A 12 4.30 -7.54 8.47
CA VAL A 12 3.46 -6.73 7.60
C VAL A 12 2.12 -7.43 7.42
N ARG A 13 1.05 -6.67 7.59
CA ARG A 13 -0.29 -7.23 7.46
C ARG A 13 -1.11 -6.50 6.44
N ARG A 14 -2.01 -7.22 5.82
CA ARG A 14 -2.93 -6.66 4.84
C ARG A 14 -3.75 -5.55 5.49
N GLY A 15 -3.91 -4.45 4.82
CA GLY A 15 -4.66 -3.29 5.31
C GLY A 15 -3.81 -2.27 6.02
N GLU A 16 -2.58 -2.61 6.36
CA GLU A 16 -1.71 -1.64 7.02
C GLU A 16 -1.20 -0.62 6.04
N VAL A 17 -1.03 0.59 6.53
CA VAL A 17 -0.43 1.67 5.75
C VAL A 17 1.00 1.81 6.21
N TRP A 18 1.91 1.85 5.26
CA TRP A 18 3.34 1.99 5.52
C TRP A 18 3.89 3.11 4.67
N TRP A 19 4.88 3.81 5.21
CA TRP A 19 5.68 4.72 4.38
C TRP A 19 6.63 3.85 3.58
N VAL A 20 6.57 4.01 2.27
CA VAL A 20 7.32 3.17 1.34
C VAL A 20 8.28 4.03 0.56
N ASP A 21 9.51 3.55 0.45
CA ASP A 21 10.52 4.20 -0.36
C ASP A 21 10.38 3.66 -1.78
N PHE A 22 9.68 4.40 -2.63
CA PHE A 22 9.47 3.96 -3.99
C PHE A 22 10.67 4.24 -4.88
N ASP A 23 11.57 5.08 -4.40
CA ASP A 23 12.87 5.23 -5.02
C ASP A 23 12.85 5.30 -6.49
N VAL A 24 12.97 6.42 -7.04
CA VAL A 24 13.12 6.56 -8.44
C VAL A 24 14.47 7.08 -8.67
N VAL A 25 15.27 6.39 -9.32
CA VAL A 25 16.59 6.71 -9.45
C VAL A 25 17.02 7.34 -10.64
N ASP A 26 16.31 7.21 -11.68
CA ASP A 26 16.75 7.54 -12.93
C ASP A 26 17.20 8.87 -13.18
N ASP A 27 16.78 9.88 -12.99
CA ASP A 27 17.21 11.15 -13.42
C ASP A 27 17.68 11.95 -12.28
N GLY A 28 18.16 11.34 -11.27
CA GLY A 28 18.72 12.09 -10.18
C GLY A 28 17.69 12.71 -9.28
N GLU A 29 16.47 12.33 -9.42
CA GLU A 29 15.47 12.87 -8.56
C GLU A 29 15.57 12.31 -7.18
N MET A 30 15.02 13.03 -6.22
CA MET A 30 15.04 12.57 -4.89
C MET A 30 14.17 11.37 -4.70
N ARG A 31 14.50 10.56 -3.71
CA ARG A 31 13.70 9.41 -3.40
C ARG A 31 12.30 9.81 -3.08
N ARG A 32 11.36 8.97 -3.47
CA ARG A 32 10.01 9.22 -3.19
C ARG A 32 9.51 8.38 -2.06
N MET A 33 9.21 9.02 -0.95
CA MET A 33 8.61 8.36 0.19
C MET A 33 7.13 8.66 0.16
N ARG A 34 6.31 7.63 0.06
CA ARG A 34 4.87 7.81 0.05
C ARG A 34 4.21 6.78 0.92
N PRO A 35 3.07 7.11 1.51
CA PRO A 35 2.30 6.10 2.20
C PRO A 35 1.63 5.19 1.18
N ALA A 36 1.47 3.93 1.54
CA ALA A 36 0.81 2.98 0.69
C ALA A 36 0.15 1.93 1.56
N VAL A 37 -0.95 1.36 1.08
CA VAL A 37 -1.65 0.34 1.83
C VAL A 37 -1.28 -1.04 1.27
N VAL A 38 -1.03 -1.98 2.17
CA VAL A 38 -0.70 -3.36 1.81
C VAL A 38 -1.99 -4.08 1.47
N VAL A 39 -2.06 -4.65 0.28
CA VAL A 39 -3.27 -5.33 -0.17
C VAL A 39 -3.06 -6.83 -0.36
N THR A 40 -1.84 -7.32 -0.25
CA THR A 40 -1.53 -8.73 -0.40
C THR A 40 -2.08 -9.52 0.78
N ALA A 41 -2.52 -10.74 0.53
CA ALA A 41 -2.99 -11.63 1.58
C ALA A 41 -1.91 -11.90 2.60
N ASP A 42 -2.29 -12.04 3.85
CA ASP A 42 -1.32 -12.18 4.93
C ASP A 42 -0.47 -13.44 4.79
N ALA A 43 -1.00 -14.50 4.25
CA ALA A 43 -0.19 -15.71 4.06
C ALA A 43 0.99 -15.42 3.13
N LEU A 44 0.77 -14.60 2.11
CA LEU A 44 1.86 -14.23 1.21
C LEU A 44 2.77 -13.19 1.84
N ASN A 45 2.20 -12.29 2.62
CA ASN A 45 3.00 -11.28 3.30
C ASN A 45 4.00 -11.93 4.24
N MET A 46 3.65 -13.06 4.81
CA MET A 46 4.58 -13.75 5.69
C MET A 46 5.60 -14.58 4.93
N ALA A 47 5.22 -15.09 3.78
CA ALA A 47 6.05 -16.06 3.07
C ALA A 47 7.00 -15.46 2.06
N ARG A 48 6.71 -14.26 1.55
CA ARG A 48 7.47 -13.70 0.45
C ARG A 48 8.26 -12.48 0.89
N ARG A 49 9.29 -12.17 0.13
CA ARG A 49 10.06 -10.95 0.38
C ARG A 49 9.36 -9.72 -0.11
N THR A 50 8.35 -9.88 -0.95
CA THR A 50 7.66 -8.74 -1.54
C THR A 50 6.23 -8.70 -1.04
N VAL A 51 5.65 -7.51 -1.06
CA VAL A 51 4.24 -7.31 -0.78
C VAL A 51 3.68 -6.43 -1.89
N VAL A 52 2.38 -6.53 -2.13
CA VAL A 52 1.73 -5.64 -3.10
C VAL A 52 1.10 -4.50 -2.35
N VAL A 53 1.39 -3.29 -2.78
CA VAL A 53 0.88 -2.08 -2.13
C VAL A 53 0.17 -1.21 -3.15
N VAL A 54 -0.75 -0.38 -2.66
CA VAL A 54 -1.42 0.64 -3.45
C VAL A 54 -1.02 1.98 -2.88
N PRO A 55 -0.39 2.84 -3.68
CA PRO A 55 0.06 4.15 -3.17
C PRO A 55 -1.11 5.03 -2.77
N LEU A 56 -0.90 5.79 -1.72
CA LEU A 56 -1.88 6.78 -1.27
C LEU A 56 -1.34 8.16 -1.61
N ALA A 57 -2.25 9.07 -1.93
CA ALA A 57 -1.87 10.43 -2.27
C ALA A 57 -2.79 11.40 -1.56
N THR A 58 -2.38 12.64 -1.48
CA THR A 58 -3.21 13.70 -0.92
C THR A 58 -3.43 14.70 -2.04
N GLY A 59 -4.66 15.08 -2.23
CA GLY A 59 -4.93 16.13 -3.21
C GLY A 59 -5.79 15.73 -4.38
N PRO A 60 -5.56 14.60 -5.04
CA PRO A 60 -6.41 14.26 -6.16
C PRO A 60 -7.85 14.06 -5.71
N GLN A 61 -8.78 14.42 -6.59
CA GLN A 61 -10.17 14.18 -6.31
C GLN A 61 -10.46 12.70 -6.52
N PRO A 62 -11.33 12.12 -5.72
CA PRO A 62 -11.72 10.73 -5.95
C PRO A 62 -12.33 10.54 -7.32
N ARG A 63 -11.96 9.46 -7.99
CA ARG A 63 -12.48 9.09 -9.30
C ARG A 63 -12.50 7.58 -9.39
N PRO A 64 -13.46 6.92 -8.75
CA PRO A 64 -13.50 5.47 -8.77
C PRO A 64 -13.68 4.97 -10.18
N PRO A 65 -13.14 3.82 -10.49
CA PRO A 65 -12.40 2.93 -9.59
C PRO A 65 -10.92 3.23 -9.47
N ILE A 66 -10.42 4.20 -10.21
CA ILE A 66 -8.98 4.44 -10.24
C ILE A 66 -8.51 5.14 -8.98
N VAL A 67 -9.19 6.20 -8.57
CA VAL A 67 -8.79 6.99 -7.41
C VAL A 67 -9.91 6.88 -6.39
N VAL A 68 -9.62 6.22 -5.28
CA VAL A 68 -10.65 5.86 -4.31
C VAL A 68 -10.35 6.56 -2.98
N ALA A 69 -11.37 7.21 -2.41
CA ALA A 69 -11.19 7.93 -1.15
C ALA A 69 -10.87 6.97 -0.01
N THR A 70 -9.89 7.32 0.82
CA THR A 70 -9.52 6.53 1.99
C THR A 70 -9.38 7.44 3.20
N PRO A 71 -10.51 8.00 3.67
CA PRO A 71 -10.42 9.00 4.74
C PRO A 71 -9.84 8.46 6.05
N SER A 72 -9.88 7.16 6.29
CA SER A 72 -9.28 6.62 7.51
C SER A 72 -7.76 6.74 7.49
N ALA A 73 -7.16 6.97 6.33
CA ALA A 73 -5.71 7.16 6.25
C ALA A 73 -5.33 8.63 6.43
N GLY A 74 -6.30 9.51 6.44
CA GLY A 74 -6.06 10.95 6.62
C GLY A 74 -6.97 11.74 5.71
N GLU A 75 -7.16 12.99 6.10
CA GLU A 75 -8.05 13.85 5.36
C GLU A 75 -7.56 14.01 3.95
N ARG A 76 -8.45 13.86 2.99
CA ARG A 76 -8.12 14.03 1.58
C ARG A 76 -7.13 12.99 1.04
N ARG A 77 -6.95 11.89 1.76
CA ARG A 77 -6.15 10.80 1.25
C ARG A 77 -6.96 9.97 0.27
N VAL A 78 -6.32 9.55 -0.79
CA VAL A 78 -6.93 8.68 -1.79
C VAL A 78 -5.96 7.57 -2.12
N ALA A 79 -6.49 6.42 -2.55
CA ALA A 79 -5.68 5.32 -3.03
C ALA A 79 -5.70 5.35 -4.54
N VAL A 80 -4.53 5.25 -5.16
CA VAL A 80 -4.40 5.29 -6.62
C VAL A 80 -4.30 3.84 -7.07
N CYS A 81 -5.44 3.22 -7.31
CA CYS A 81 -5.52 1.78 -7.47
C CYS A 81 -4.81 1.25 -8.69
N ASP A 82 -4.76 2.03 -9.77
CA ASP A 82 -4.09 1.54 -10.97
C ASP A 82 -2.57 1.62 -10.86
N GLN A 83 -2.05 2.10 -9.73
CA GLN A 83 -0.62 2.10 -9.49
C GLN A 83 -0.21 1.04 -8.49
N ALA A 84 -1.05 0.04 -8.27
CA ALA A 84 -0.70 -1.07 -7.41
C ALA A 84 0.56 -1.73 -7.92
N ARG A 85 1.46 -2.08 -7.02
CA ARG A 85 2.72 -2.68 -7.44
C ARG A 85 3.33 -3.49 -6.31
N ALA A 86 4.18 -4.41 -6.68
CA ALA A 86 4.94 -5.19 -5.71
C ALA A 86 6.17 -4.41 -5.31
N VAL A 87 6.49 -4.42 -4.03
CA VAL A 87 7.74 -3.82 -3.54
C VAL A 87 8.39 -4.78 -2.58
N ASP A 88 9.69 -4.71 -2.47
CA ASP A 88 10.42 -5.51 -1.50
C ASP A 88 10.09 -4.99 -0.10
N LYS A 89 9.98 -5.87 0.86
CA LYS A 89 9.67 -5.45 2.23
C LYS A 89 10.68 -4.47 2.78
N SER A 90 11.90 -4.50 2.31
CA SER A 90 12.90 -3.54 2.76
C SER A 90 12.56 -2.11 2.39
N ARG A 91 11.61 -1.93 1.48
CA ARG A 91 11.19 -0.58 1.12
C ARG A 91 10.17 -0.01 2.09
N LEU A 92 9.62 -0.82 2.97
CA LEU A 92 8.67 -0.36 3.96
C LEU A 92 9.46 0.19 5.14
N THR A 93 9.36 1.47 5.38
CA THR A 93 10.25 2.11 6.33
C THR A 93 9.59 2.39 7.67
N ARG A 94 8.29 2.65 7.69
CA ARG A 94 7.64 3.00 8.93
C ARG A 94 6.15 2.74 8.83
N ALA A 95 5.60 2.08 9.83
CA ALA A 95 4.16 1.83 9.86
C ALA A 95 3.42 3.14 10.14
N ALA A 96 2.30 3.32 9.50
CA ALA A 96 1.53 4.55 9.60
C ALA A 96 0.05 4.30 9.87
N GLY A 97 -0.31 3.15 10.40
CA GLY A 97 -1.68 2.86 10.77
C GLY A 97 -2.28 1.77 9.90
N THR A 98 -3.59 1.66 9.98
CA THR A 98 -4.33 0.61 9.28
C THR A 98 -5.58 1.25 8.70
N LEU A 99 -5.93 0.94 7.48
CA LEU A 99 -7.17 1.43 6.90
C LEU A 99 -8.35 0.81 7.62
N SER A 100 -9.44 1.55 7.70
CA SER A 100 -10.70 0.98 8.19
C SER A 100 -11.14 -0.12 7.23
N SER A 101 -11.97 -1.02 7.72
CA SER A 101 -12.45 -2.08 6.86
C SER A 101 -13.27 -1.53 5.70
N ALA A 102 -13.98 -0.44 5.92
CA ALA A 102 -14.76 0.17 4.83
C ALA A 102 -13.83 0.72 3.75
N ASP A 103 -12.75 1.38 4.15
CA ASP A 103 -11.82 1.94 3.17
C ASP A 103 -11.05 0.83 2.45
N LEU A 104 -10.69 -0.23 3.17
CA LEU A 104 -10.01 -1.33 2.52
C LEU A 104 -10.93 -2.00 1.50
N ARG A 105 -12.19 -2.15 1.82
CA ARG A 105 -13.14 -2.71 0.85
C ARG A 105 -13.27 -1.82 -0.37
N ALA A 106 -13.23 -0.51 -0.18
CA ALA A 106 -13.32 0.39 -1.32
C ALA A 106 -12.10 0.23 -2.24
N VAL A 107 -10.91 0.04 -1.65
CA VAL A 107 -9.71 -0.21 -2.44
C VAL A 107 -9.82 -1.56 -3.15
N GLU A 108 -10.32 -2.57 -2.47
CA GLU A 108 -10.52 -3.88 -3.08
C GLU A 108 -11.45 -3.79 -4.27
N GLU A 109 -12.52 -3.03 -4.13
CA GLU A 109 -13.47 -2.88 -5.22
C GLU A 109 -12.82 -2.16 -6.39
N GLY A 110 -12.01 -1.15 -6.12
CA GLY A 110 -11.27 -0.47 -7.19
C GLY A 110 -10.36 -1.42 -7.93
N LEU A 111 -9.62 -2.24 -7.19
CA LEU A 111 -8.73 -3.21 -7.80
C LEU A 111 -9.51 -4.25 -8.59
N ARG A 112 -10.63 -4.71 -8.06
CA ARG A 112 -11.44 -5.69 -8.75
C ARG A 112 -11.89 -5.16 -10.09
N ARG A 113 -12.32 -3.91 -10.14
CA ARG A 113 -12.80 -3.33 -11.37
C ARG A 113 -11.70 -3.07 -12.37
N ILE A 114 -10.56 -2.59 -11.87
CA ILE A 114 -9.43 -2.29 -12.75
C ILE A 114 -8.87 -3.57 -13.34
N LEU A 115 -8.82 -4.64 -12.57
CA LEU A 115 -8.24 -5.89 -13.02
C LEU A 115 -9.28 -6.87 -13.57
N GLU A 116 -10.54 -6.49 -13.51
CA GLU A 116 -11.64 -7.33 -14.00
C GLU A 116 -11.70 -8.69 -13.29
N LEU A 117 -11.59 -8.66 -12.00
CA LEU A 117 -11.64 -9.89 -11.22
C LEU A 117 -13.04 -10.25 -10.79
#